data_e32b811c5e93620e47c91be645e0be17
#
_entry.id   e32b811c5e93620e47c91be645e0be17
#
_cell.length_a   1.000
_cell.length_b   1.000
_cell.length_c   1.000
_cell.angle_alpha   90.00
_cell.angle_beta   90.00
_cell.angle_gamma   90.00
#
_symmetry.space_group_name_H-M   'P 1'
#
loop_
_entity.id
_entity.type
_entity.pdbx_description
1 polymer ?
#
loop_
_entity_poly.entity_id
_entity_poly.type
_entity_poly.pdbx_seq_one_letter_code
_entity_poly.pdbx_strand_id
1 'polypeptide(L)'
;MLLLVLLNTSVISAEQSQQKEQVEYSFITIKEYLKAPEAVQVIDVRSEQSRERSKKEVPGEIWINPYKKKPLDDFIAQQDKSKAYMIYCSCPDDGYSIRAAQILFQNGFTNVKVLKDAAKHIEKGRLPMVDMKGEKDQ
;
A
#
# COMPACT_ATOMS: atom_id res chain seq x y z
N MET A 1 41.94 21.26 57.97
CA MET A 1 42.11 20.78 56.58
C MET A 1 40.79 20.15 56.18
N LEU A 2 39.99 20.94 55.44
CA LEU A 2 38.60 20.58 55.10
C LEU A 2 38.59 20.02 53.68
N LEU A 3 38.27 18.71 53.55
CA LEU A 3 38.20 18.01 52.23
C LEU A 3 36.83 18.24 51.67
N LEU A 4 36.78 19.04 50.59
CA LEU A 4 35.54 19.32 49.82
C LEU A 4 35.35 18.16 48.81
N VAL A 5 34.38 17.29 49.04
CA VAL A 5 33.97 16.26 48.09
C VAL A 5 32.94 16.89 47.15
N LEU A 6 33.37 17.15 45.93
CA LEU A 6 32.45 17.58 44.83
C LEU A 6 31.70 16.34 44.28
N LEU A 7 30.43 16.24 44.63
CA LEU A 7 29.51 15.29 44.02
C LEU A 7 29.14 15.78 42.62
N ASN A 8 29.74 15.18 41.62
CA ASN A 8 29.30 15.32 40.24
C ASN A 8 27.99 14.54 40.06
N THR A 9 26.89 15.21 40.10
CA THR A 9 25.61 14.67 39.65
C THR A 9 25.55 14.79 38.11
N SER A 10 25.86 13.69 37.45
CA SER A 10 25.62 13.54 36.01
C SER A 10 24.12 13.52 35.80
N VAL A 11 23.59 14.62 35.27
CA VAL A 11 22.22 14.68 34.76
C VAL A 11 22.19 13.88 33.45
N ILE A 12 21.68 12.65 33.51
CA ILE A 12 21.36 11.88 32.31
C ILE A 12 20.12 12.52 31.74
N SER A 13 20.30 13.38 30.73
CA SER A 13 19.21 13.84 29.88
C SER A 13 18.68 12.63 29.12
N ALA A 14 17.52 12.12 29.50
CA ALA A 14 16.76 11.20 28.71
C ALA A 14 16.30 11.98 27.45
N GLU A 15 17.05 11.87 26.38
CA GLU A 15 16.56 12.23 25.06
C GLU A 15 15.42 11.28 24.73
N GLN A 16 14.20 11.74 24.98
CA GLN A 16 13.00 11.17 24.40
C GLN A 16 13.12 11.41 22.89
N SER A 17 13.64 10.40 22.19
CA SER A 17 13.50 10.31 20.74
C SER A 17 12.00 10.26 20.47
N GLN A 18 11.41 11.38 20.11
CA GLN A 18 10.11 11.43 19.48
C GLN A 18 10.27 10.64 18.17
N GLN A 19 9.91 9.35 18.20
CA GLN A 19 9.65 8.62 16.98
C GLN A 19 8.51 9.34 16.29
N LYS A 20 8.83 10.19 15.29
CA LYS A 20 7.86 10.59 14.28
C LYS A 20 7.26 9.30 13.78
N GLU A 21 5.97 9.10 14.04
CA GLU A 21 5.18 8.04 13.43
C GLU A 21 5.34 8.21 11.93
N GLN A 22 6.20 7.39 11.31
CA GLN A 22 6.40 7.41 9.87
C GLN A 22 5.09 6.92 9.26
N VAL A 23 4.42 7.81 8.53
CA VAL A 23 3.26 7.45 7.74
C VAL A 23 3.74 6.45 6.69
N GLU A 24 3.47 5.17 6.94
CA GLU A 24 3.97 4.04 6.14
C GLU A 24 3.27 3.93 4.78
N TYR A 25 2.23 4.71 4.54
CA TYR A 25 1.51 4.81 3.28
C TYR A 25 0.65 6.08 3.28
N SER A 26 0.17 6.47 2.10
CA SER A 26 -0.80 7.55 1.95
C SER A 26 -2.02 7.09 1.15
N PHE A 27 -3.12 7.85 1.26
CA PHE A 27 -4.30 7.62 0.44
C PHE A 27 -4.26 8.48 -0.82
N ILE A 28 -4.90 7.98 -1.88
CA ILE A 28 -5.24 8.75 -3.08
C ILE A 28 -6.77 8.66 -3.26
N THR A 29 -7.40 9.78 -3.57
CA THR A 29 -8.82 9.79 -3.90
C THR A 29 -9.05 9.36 -5.35
N ILE A 30 -10.27 8.90 -5.65
CA ILE A 30 -10.63 8.58 -7.04
C ILE A 30 -10.46 9.78 -7.97
N LYS A 31 -10.78 10.98 -7.49
CA LYS A 31 -10.65 12.22 -8.25
C LYS A 31 -9.18 12.53 -8.59
N GLU A 32 -8.28 12.32 -7.65
CA GLU A 32 -6.83 12.50 -7.88
C GLU A 32 -6.29 11.45 -8.86
N TYR A 33 -6.67 10.19 -8.67
CA TYR A 33 -6.28 9.11 -9.58
C TYR A 33 -6.72 9.39 -11.02
N LEU A 34 -7.98 9.80 -11.21
CA LEU A 34 -8.54 10.04 -12.55
C LEU A 34 -7.91 11.24 -13.30
N LYS A 35 -7.19 12.12 -12.61
CA LYS A 35 -6.44 13.21 -13.26
C LYS A 35 -5.23 12.71 -14.05
N ALA A 36 -4.57 11.66 -13.61
CA ALA A 36 -3.37 11.09 -14.21
C ALA A 36 -3.26 9.59 -13.92
N PRO A 37 -4.15 8.75 -14.43
CA PRO A 37 -4.15 7.32 -14.13
C PRO A 37 -2.88 6.61 -14.61
N GLU A 38 -2.25 7.12 -15.67
CA GLU A 38 -0.97 6.63 -16.20
C GLU A 38 0.24 6.94 -15.31
N ALA A 39 0.11 7.83 -14.34
CA ALA A 39 1.21 8.22 -13.45
C ALA A 39 1.53 7.15 -12.40
N VAL A 40 0.67 6.15 -12.22
CA VAL A 40 0.82 5.08 -11.25
C VAL A 40 0.70 3.70 -11.89
N GLN A 41 1.44 2.73 -11.35
CA GLN A 41 1.17 1.33 -11.59
C GLN A 41 0.10 0.85 -10.62
N VAL A 42 -1.02 0.35 -11.14
CA VAL A 42 -2.11 -0.16 -10.31
C VAL A 42 -1.82 -1.59 -9.85
N ILE A 43 -2.06 -1.83 -8.57
CA ILE A 43 -1.98 -3.14 -7.92
C ILE A 43 -3.37 -3.51 -7.41
N ASP A 44 -3.88 -4.64 -7.87
CA ASP A 44 -5.13 -5.24 -7.39
C ASP A 44 -4.82 -6.28 -6.31
N VAL A 45 -5.32 -6.07 -5.11
CA VAL A 45 -5.22 -7.04 -4.01
C VAL A 45 -6.58 -7.60 -3.60
N ARG A 46 -7.53 -7.65 -4.52
CA ARG A 46 -8.78 -8.38 -4.30
C ARG A 46 -8.54 -9.88 -4.22
N SER A 47 -9.39 -10.57 -3.46
CA SER A 47 -9.39 -12.02 -3.49
C SER A 47 -9.74 -12.55 -4.88
N GLU A 48 -9.28 -13.75 -5.19
CA GLU A 48 -9.64 -14.47 -6.42
C GLU A 48 -11.15 -14.53 -6.62
N GLN A 49 -11.89 -14.89 -5.57
CA GLN A 49 -13.35 -14.96 -5.58
C GLN A 49 -14.00 -13.59 -5.90
N SER A 50 -13.47 -12.48 -5.38
CA SER A 50 -13.99 -11.14 -5.69
C SER A 50 -13.74 -10.76 -7.15
N ARG A 51 -12.58 -11.11 -7.68
CA ARG A 51 -12.26 -10.90 -9.09
C ARG A 51 -13.15 -11.72 -10.01
N GLU A 52 -13.32 -12.99 -9.73
CA GLU A 52 -14.19 -13.88 -10.51
C GLU A 52 -15.65 -13.43 -10.52
N ARG A 53 -16.15 -12.91 -9.41
CA ARG A 53 -17.52 -12.37 -9.34
C ARG A 53 -17.68 -11.10 -10.16
N SER A 54 -16.72 -10.19 -10.11
CA SER A 54 -16.81 -8.92 -10.83
C SER A 54 -16.51 -9.06 -12.30
N LYS A 55 -15.63 -9.98 -12.68
CA LYS A 55 -15.09 -10.18 -14.04
C LYS A 55 -14.50 -8.90 -14.65
N LYS A 56 -14.10 -7.95 -13.82
CA LYS A 56 -13.56 -6.65 -14.19
C LYS A 56 -12.17 -6.45 -13.62
N GLU A 57 -11.33 -5.74 -14.36
CA GLU A 57 -9.99 -5.34 -13.93
C GLU A 57 -9.65 -3.93 -14.41
N VAL A 58 -8.73 -3.25 -13.73
CA VAL A 58 -8.14 -2.00 -14.22
C VAL A 58 -7.13 -2.35 -15.32
N PRO A 59 -7.18 -1.71 -16.49
CA PRO A 59 -6.23 -2.01 -17.57
C PRO A 59 -4.77 -1.89 -17.10
N GLY A 60 -3.95 -2.92 -17.36
CA GLY A 60 -2.53 -2.93 -17.01
C GLY A 60 -2.22 -3.16 -15.53
N GLU A 61 -3.20 -3.51 -14.71
CA GLU A 61 -2.98 -3.80 -13.30
C GLU A 61 -2.12 -5.05 -13.09
N ILE A 62 -1.45 -5.10 -11.94
CA ILE A 62 -0.80 -6.31 -11.42
C ILE A 62 -1.68 -6.87 -10.32
N TRP A 63 -2.12 -8.11 -10.48
CA TRP A 63 -2.87 -8.79 -9.42
C TRP A 63 -1.94 -9.52 -8.46
N ILE A 64 -2.14 -9.27 -7.15
CA ILE A 64 -1.44 -9.97 -6.07
C ILE A 64 -2.50 -10.61 -5.19
N ASN A 65 -2.57 -11.93 -5.18
CA ASN A 65 -3.51 -12.66 -4.33
C ASN A 65 -3.18 -12.41 -2.84
N PRO A 66 -4.09 -11.79 -2.06
CA PRO A 66 -3.80 -11.40 -0.67
C PRO A 66 -3.67 -12.58 0.29
N TYR A 67 -4.08 -13.77 -0.13
CA TYR A 67 -4.00 -15.00 0.67
C TYR A 67 -2.77 -15.85 0.38
N LYS A 68 -1.94 -15.44 -0.58
CA LYS A 68 -0.73 -16.17 -0.98
C LYS A 68 0.51 -15.30 -0.76
N LYS A 69 1.49 -15.85 -0.06
CA LYS A 69 2.74 -15.13 0.22
C LYS A 69 3.60 -14.92 -1.03
N LYS A 70 3.74 -15.96 -1.85
CA LYS A 70 4.66 -15.94 -2.99
C LYS A 70 4.41 -14.82 -3.99
N PRO A 71 3.18 -14.49 -4.43
CA PRO A 71 2.98 -13.38 -5.37
C PRO A 71 3.46 -12.03 -4.86
N LEU A 72 3.30 -11.74 -3.56
CA LEU A 72 3.79 -10.51 -2.96
C LEU A 72 5.32 -10.50 -2.85
N ASP A 73 5.92 -11.63 -2.46
CA ASP A 73 7.37 -11.77 -2.39
C ASP A 73 8.02 -11.60 -3.78
N ASP A 74 7.43 -12.19 -4.81
CA ASP A 74 7.90 -12.05 -6.20
C ASP A 74 7.79 -10.58 -6.67
N PHE A 75 6.70 -9.91 -6.34
CA PHE A 75 6.52 -8.48 -6.64
C PHE A 75 7.61 -7.64 -5.97
N ILE A 76 7.87 -7.85 -4.69
CA ILE A 76 8.89 -7.13 -3.91
C ILE A 76 10.29 -7.34 -4.52
N ALA A 77 10.58 -8.56 -4.98
CA ALA A 77 11.88 -8.91 -5.55
C ALA A 77 12.11 -8.33 -6.96
N GLN A 78 11.06 -8.14 -7.74
CA GLN A 78 11.16 -7.87 -9.19
C GLN A 78 10.80 -6.44 -9.58
N GLN A 79 10.02 -5.70 -8.76
CA GLN A 79 9.50 -4.40 -9.14
C GLN A 79 10.40 -3.24 -8.68
N ASP A 80 10.35 -2.16 -9.44
CA ASP A 80 11.05 -0.91 -9.11
C ASP A 80 10.43 -0.25 -7.88
N LYS A 81 11.22 -0.12 -6.81
CA LYS A 81 10.78 0.41 -5.52
C LYS A 81 10.58 1.92 -5.51
N SER A 82 11.13 2.64 -6.50
CA SER A 82 10.99 4.09 -6.64
C SER A 82 9.77 4.51 -7.47
N LYS A 83 9.16 3.57 -8.20
CA LYS A 83 7.98 3.82 -9.03
C LYS A 83 6.77 4.14 -8.16
N ALA A 84 5.83 4.92 -8.71
CA ALA A 84 4.56 5.22 -8.07
C ALA A 84 3.56 4.07 -8.25
N TYR A 85 2.96 3.63 -7.14
CA TYR A 85 1.97 2.56 -7.10
C TYR A 85 0.68 3.03 -6.45
N MET A 86 -0.45 2.57 -6.99
CA MET A 86 -1.76 2.66 -6.35
C MET A 86 -2.31 1.27 -6.12
N ILE A 87 -2.66 0.98 -4.87
CA ILE A 87 -3.23 -0.32 -4.47
C ILE A 87 -4.71 -0.17 -4.22
N TYR A 88 -5.51 -1.12 -4.68
CA TYR A 88 -6.93 -1.18 -4.38
C TYR A 88 -7.40 -2.60 -4.05
N CYS A 89 -8.49 -2.69 -3.31
CA CYS A 89 -9.23 -3.91 -3.04
C CYS A 89 -10.75 -3.63 -3.05
N SER A 90 -11.55 -4.65 -2.88
CA SER A 90 -13.00 -4.55 -2.71
C SER A 90 -13.46 -4.69 -1.25
N CYS A 91 -12.55 -4.51 -0.30
CA CYS A 91 -12.85 -4.53 1.12
C CYS A 91 -13.60 -3.24 1.52
N PRO A 92 -14.57 -3.29 2.47
CA PRO A 92 -15.30 -2.10 2.90
C PRO A 92 -14.44 -1.00 3.52
N ASP A 93 -13.31 -1.36 4.12
CA ASP A 93 -12.39 -0.52 4.89
C ASP A 93 -10.99 -0.39 4.26
N ASP A 94 -10.81 -0.80 3.01
CA ASP A 94 -9.52 -0.84 2.32
C ASP A 94 -8.43 -1.71 3.01
N GLY A 95 -8.85 -2.64 3.88
CA GLY A 95 -7.97 -3.38 4.77
C GLY A 95 -6.83 -4.15 4.08
N TYR A 96 -7.11 -4.88 3.00
CA TYR A 96 -6.06 -5.59 2.26
C TYR A 96 -5.09 -4.64 1.55
N SER A 97 -5.60 -3.53 1.03
CA SER A 97 -4.77 -2.50 0.39
C SER A 97 -3.83 -1.84 1.37
N ILE A 98 -4.33 -1.49 2.56
CA ILE A 98 -3.54 -0.90 3.65
C ILE A 98 -2.43 -1.87 4.07
N ARG A 99 -2.78 -3.13 4.30
CA ARG A 99 -1.80 -4.16 4.70
C ARG A 99 -0.71 -4.34 3.63
N ALA A 100 -1.09 -4.43 2.37
CA ALA A 100 -0.13 -4.55 1.28
C ALA A 100 0.78 -3.32 1.18
N ALA A 101 0.23 -2.11 1.31
CA ALA A 101 0.99 -0.87 1.31
C ALA A 101 2.03 -0.83 2.43
N GLN A 102 1.67 -1.23 3.66
CA GLN A 102 2.58 -1.31 4.79
C GLN A 102 3.73 -2.29 4.53
N ILE A 103 3.43 -3.48 3.98
CA ILE A 103 4.46 -4.47 3.66
C ILE A 103 5.41 -3.94 2.58
N LEU A 104 4.89 -3.29 1.54
CA LEU A 104 5.72 -2.69 0.50
C LEU A 104 6.61 -1.58 1.06
N PHE A 105 6.07 -0.70 1.90
CA PHE A 105 6.85 0.35 2.56
C PHE A 105 8.00 -0.25 3.39
N GLN A 106 7.74 -1.28 4.20
CA GLN A 106 8.75 -1.97 5.00
C GLN A 106 9.85 -2.62 4.15
N ASN A 107 9.56 -2.88 2.86
CA ASN A 107 10.51 -3.45 1.89
C ASN A 107 11.13 -2.39 0.96
N GLY A 108 11.05 -1.11 1.33
CA GLY A 108 11.77 -0.02 0.66
C GLY A 108 11.03 0.64 -0.50
N PHE A 109 9.74 0.35 -0.70
CA PHE A 109 8.91 1.06 -1.68
C PHE A 109 8.58 2.46 -1.14
N THR A 110 8.90 3.51 -1.90
CA THR A 110 8.89 4.90 -1.42
C THR A 110 7.65 5.70 -1.83
N ASN A 111 6.87 5.21 -2.80
CA ASN A 111 5.72 5.92 -3.35
C ASN A 111 4.54 4.97 -3.55
N VAL A 112 3.89 4.61 -2.46
CA VAL A 112 2.74 3.70 -2.43
C VAL A 112 1.53 4.43 -1.87
N LYS A 113 0.43 4.42 -2.63
CA LYS A 113 -0.84 5.01 -2.22
C LYS A 113 -1.94 3.97 -2.24
N VAL A 114 -2.87 4.10 -1.31
CA VAL A 114 -4.08 3.28 -1.23
C VAL A 114 -5.25 4.06 -1.82
N LEU A 115 -5.97 3.48 -2.77
CA LEU A 115 -7.20 4.10 -3.29
C LEU A 115 -8.27 4.08 -2.20
N LYS A 116 -8.62 5.26 -1.72
CA LYS A 116 -9.59 5.41 -0.64
C LYS A 116 -10.99 5.01 -1.09
N ASP A 117 -11.69 4.24 -0.25
CA ASP A 117 -13.07 3.79 -0.50
C ASP A 117 -13.24 3.05 -1.84
N ALA A 118 -12.24 2.26 -2.24
CA ALA A 118 -12.21 1.58 -3.53
C ALA A 118 -13.46 0.73 -3.79
N ALA A 119 -13.96 0.00 -2.80
CA ALA A 119 -15.18 -0.82 -2.93
C ALA A 119 -16.38 0.00 -3.41
N LYS A 120 -16.57 1.20 -2.86
CA LYS A 120 -17.66 2.12 -3.26
C LYS A 120 -17.47 2.63 -4.69
N HIS A 121 -16.23 2.87 -5.09
CA HIS A 121 -15.94 3.35 -6.45
C HIS A 121 -16.12 2.25 -7.48
N ILE A 122 -15.80 1.01 -7.15
CA ILE A 122 -16.09 -0.16 -7.98
C ILE A 122 -17.60 -0.34 -8.14
N GLU A 123 -18.34 -0.37 -7.03
CA GLU A 123 -19.80 -0.53 -7.02
C GLU A 123 -20.53 0.53 -7.85
N LYS A 124 -20.08 1.78 -7.76
CA LYS A 124 -20.68 2.92 -8.47
C LYS A 124 -20.12 3.13 -9.89
N GLY A 125 -19.27 2.23 -10.37
CA GLY A 125 -18.66 2.33 -11.71
C GLY A 125 -17.76 3.56 -11.89
N ARG A 126 -17.20 4.11 -10.84
CA ARG A 126 -16.31 5.29 -10.88
C ARG A 126 -14.86 4.94 -11.15
N LEU A 127 -14.43 3.74 -10.78
CA LEU A 127 -13.11 3.22 -11.12
C LEU A 127 -13.19 2.65 -12.54
N PRO A 128 -12.46 3.20 -13.54
CA PRO A 128 -12.46 2.69 -14.89
C PRO A 128 -11.92 1.27 -14.95
N MET A 129 -12.75 0.34 -15.32
CA MET A 129 -12.42 -1.08 -15.41
C MET A 129 -12.91 -1.64 -16.73
N VAL A 130 -12.22 -2.67 -17.21
CA VAL A 130 -12.60 -3.43 -18.42
C VAL A 130 -12.89 -4.88 -18.02
N ASP A 131 -13.54 -5.62 -18.93
CA ASP A 131 -13.75 -7.04 -18.74
C ASP A 131 -12.40 -7.76 -18.66
N MET A 132 -12.25 -8.64 -17.69
CA MET A 132 -11.09 -9.53 -17.61
C MET A 132 -11.05 -10.37 -18.89
N LYS A 133 -9.88 -10.45 -19.51
CA LYS A 133 -9.68 -11.39 -20.62
C LYS A 133 -9.87 -12.78 -20.05
N GLY A 134 -10.93 -13.47 -20.45
CA GLY A 134 -11.12 -14.87 -20.11
C GLY A 134 -9.87 -15.64 -20.47
N GLU A 135 -9.41 -16.52 -19.60
CA GLU A 135 -8.48 -17.55 -20.01
C GLU A 135 -9.13 -18.27 -21.19
N LYS A 136 -8.60 -18.01 -22.36
CA LYS A 136 -8.95 -18.83 -23.52
C LYS A 136 -8.42 -20.21 -23.18
N ASP A 137 -9.35 -21.15 -23.04
CA ASP A 137 -9.05 -22.57 -22.94
C ASP A 137 -7.90 -22.92 -23.88
N GLN A 138 -6.78 -23.29 -23.27
CA GLN A 138 -5.70 -23.96 -23.98
C GLN A 138 -5.92 -25.46 -23.93
#